data_1b7b47d67eacee93c9e5462493cce4af
#
_entry.id   1b7b47d67eacee93c9e5462493cce4af
#
_cell.length_a   1.000
_cell.length_b   1.000
_cell.length_c   1.000
_cell.angle_alpha   90.00
_cell.angle_beta   90.00
_cell.angle_gamma   90.00
#
_symmetry.space_group_name_H-M   'P 1'
#
loop_
_entity.id
_entity.type
_entity.pdbx_description
1 polymer ?
#
loop_
_entity_poly.entity_id
_entity_poly.type
_entity_poly.pdbx_seq_one_letter_code
_entity_poly.pdbx_strand_id
1 'polypeptide(L)'
;MPIFSALRLLFTMINYNNKVFVPLSNSENGEVDLSMRFVYQQTGNIVTSTYSGGRIRAGHLIALVDEQGNLDMRYHQVNDKGEITTGICKSTPEQLPNGKIRMHEKWQWTSGDQSEGESLLEEL
;
A
#
# COMPACT_ATOMS: atom_id res chain seq x y z
N MET A 1 16.41 -18.66 22.42
CA MET A 1 15.24 -19.50 22.70
C MET A 1 14.54 -19.84 21.42
N PRO A 2 14.53 -21.08 21.00
CA PRO A 2 13.93 -21.46 19.72
C PRO A 2 12.43 -21.15 19.62
N ILE A 3 11.69 -21.36 20.72
CA ILE A 3 10.24 -21.13 20.72
C ILE A 3 9.91 -19.66 20.48
N PHE A 4 10.62 -18.77 21.17
CA PHE A 4 10.37 -17.33 20.98
C PHE A 4 10.76 -16.87 19.59
N SER A 5 11.86 -17.38 19.03
CA SER A 5 12.27 -17.04 17.67
C SER A 5 11.23 -17.49 16.66
N ALA A 6 10.68 -18.70 16.80
CA ALA A 6 9.66 -19.22 15.92
C ALA A 6 8.39 -18.37 16.00
N LEU A 7 7.94 -17.99 17.19
CA LEU A 7 6.76 -17.14 17.36
C LEU A 7 6.96 -15.77 16.73
N ARG A 8 8.14 -15.18 16.91
CA ARG A 8 8.44 -13.88 16.30
C ARG A 8 8.38 -13.94 14.78
N LEU A 9 8.94 -14.99 14.18
CA LEU A 9 8.88 -15.18 12.74
C LEU A 9 7.43 -15.29 12.26
N LEU A 10 6.58 -16.03 12.96
CA LEU A 10 5.18 -16.15 12.60
C LEU A 10 4.45 -14.80 12.67
N PHE A 11 4.74 -13.97 13.68
CA PHE A 11 4.11 -12.67 13.82
C PHE A 11 4.60 -11.64 12.79
N THR A 12 5.86 -11.78 12.31
CA THR A 12 6.46 -10.81 11.41
C THR A 12 6.33 -11.18 9.94
N MET A 13 5.86 -12.41 9.64
CA MET A 13 5.72 -12.85 8.26
C MET A 13 4.30 -12.62 7.77
N ILE A 14 4.05 -11.41 7.29
CA ILE A 14 2.77 -11.07 6.70
C ILE A 14 2.79 -11.47 5.24
N ASN A 15 1.75 -12.21 4.82
CA ASN A 15 1.52 -12.53 3.43
C ASN A 15 0.36 -11.68 2.91
N TYR A 16 0.66 -10.78 2.00
CA TYR A 16 -0.33 -9.88 1.41
C TYR A 16 -1.05 -10.47 0.21
N ASN A 17 -0.69 -11.70 -0.20
CA ASN A 17 -1.23 -12.26 -1.44
C ASN A 17 -2.75 -12.41 -1.36
N ASN A 18 -3.44 -11.89 -2.37
CA ASN A 18 -4.90 -11.88 -2.50
C ASN A 18 -5.64 -11.07 -1.44
N LYS A 19 -4.94 -10.26 -0.65
CA LYS A 19 -5.61 -9.35 0.26
C LYS A 19 -6.10 -8.13 -0.50
N VAL A 20 -7.31 -7.67 -0.13
CA VAL A 20 -7.94 -6.50 -0.73
C VAL A 20 -7.91 -5.38 0.30
N PHE A 21 -7.36 -4.24 -0.09
CA PHE A 21 -7.29 -3.05 0.76
C PHE A 21 -8.18 -1.96 0.19
N VAL A 22 -8.86 -1.26 1.08
CA VAL A 22 -9.71 -0.11 0.74
C VAL A 22 -9.20 1.11 1.45
N PRO A 23 -9.18 2.29 0.79
CA PRO A 23 -8.77 3.52 1.46
C PRO A 23 -9.80 3.93 2.49
N LEU A 24 -9.35 4.31 3.69
CA LEU A 24 -10.17 4.95 4.72
C LEU A 24 -10.03 6.47 4.66
N SER A 25 -8.83 6.95 4.35
CA SER A 25 -8.54 8.38 4.24
C SER A 25 -7.35 8.60 3.34
N ASN A 26 -7.27 9.81 2.78
CA ASN A 26 -6.13 10.26 2.00
C ASN A 26 -6.03 11.77 2.13
N SER A 27 -4.79 12.30 2.10
CA SER A 27 -4.56 13.75 2.07
C SER A 27 -5.17 14.36 0.80
N GLU A 28 -5.57 15.65 0.87
CA GLU A 28 -6.25 16.33 -0.23
C GLU A 28 -5.41 16.38 -1.51
N ASN A 29 -4.09 16.41 -1.38
CA ASN A 29 -3.17 16.42 -2.51
C ASN A 29 -2.90 15.03 -3.11
N GLY A 30 -3.56 13.98 -2.62
CA GLY A 30 -3.50 12.65 -3.19
C GLY A 30 -4.54 12.46 -4.28
N GLU A 31 -4.33 11.44 -5.13
CA GLU A 31 -5.24 11.10 -6.22
C GLU A 31 -6.10 9.88 -5.93
N VAL A 32 -5.78 9.12 -4.88
CA VAL A 32 -6.52 7.91 -4.53
C VAL A 32 -7.91 8.27 -3.98
N ASP A 33 -8.91 7.65 -4.56
CA ASP A 33 -10.32 7.83 -4.20
C ASP A 33 -10.73 6.77 -3.18
N LEU A 34 -11.61 7.13 -2.24
CA LEU A 34 -12.05 6.21 -1.18
C LEU A 34 -12.88 5.04 -1.70
N SER A 35 -13.39 5.11 -2.93
CA SER A 35 -14.12 4.02 -3.56
C SER A 35 -13.22 2.96 -4.19
N MET A 36 -11.92 3.21 -4.27
CA MET A 36 -10.99 2.31 -4.93
C MET A 36 -10.73 1.05 -4.11
N ARG A 37 -10.24 0.02 -4.80
CA ARG A 37 -9.82 -1.24 -4.18
C ARG A 37 -8.45 -1.61 -4.71
N PHE A 38 -7.58 -2.05 -3.80
CA PHE A 38 -6.25 -2.52 -4.14
C PHE A 38 -6.19 -4.02 -3.83
N VAL A 39 -6.13 -4.83 -4.87
CA VAL A 39 -5.93 -6.27 -4.71
C VAL A 39 -4.43 -6.51 -4.77
N TYR A 40 -3.84 -6.89 -3.66
CA TYR A 40 -2.41 -7.15 -3.57
C TYR A 40 -2.11 -8.57 -4.04
N GLN A 41 -1.03 -8.70 -4.80
CA GLN A 41 -0.45 -9.98 -5.17
C GLN A 41 0.96 -10.02 -4.62
N GLN A 42 1.37 -11.16 -4.08
CA GLN A 42 2.72 -11.30 -3.53
C GLN A 42 3.39 -12.56 -4.05
N THR A 43 4.63 -12.38 -4.51
CA THR A 43 5.53 -13.47 -4.91
C THR A 43 6.86 -13.22 -4.21
N GLY A 44 7.26 -14.15 -3.33
CA GLY A 44 8.42 -13.92 -2.49
C GLY A 44 8.24 -12.68 -1.62
N ASN A 45 9.15 -11.73 -1.71
CA ASN A 45 9.05 -10.46 -0.99
C ASN A 45 8.57 -9.30 -1.87
N ILE A 46 7.96 -9.59 -3.03
CA ILE A 46 7.49 -8.58 -3.96
C ILE A 46 5.97 -8.55 -3.94
N VAL A 47 5.41 -7.37 -3.64
CA VAL A 47 3.98 -7.10 -3.70
C VAL A 47 3.72 -6.21 -4.91
N THR A 48 2.68 -6.53 -5.67
CA THR A 48 2.21 -5.71 -6.80
C THR A 48 0.71 -5.52 -6.71
N SER A 49 0.22 -4.45 -7.32
CA SER A 49 -1.22 -4.23 -7.52
C SER A 49 -1.43 -3.32 -8.72
N THR A 50 -2.43 -3.64 -9.53
CA THR A 50 -2.97 -2.73 -10.52
C THR A 50 -4.27 -2.17 -9.98
N TYR A 51 -4.54 -0.90 -10.25
CA TYR A 51 -5.72 -0.24 -9.69
C TYR A 51 -6.22 0.85 -10.62
N SER A 52 -7.51 1.17 -10.47
CA SER A 52 -8.16 2.27 -11.18
C SER A 52 -9.39 2.71 -10.38
N GLY A 53 -9.91 3.86 -10.71
CA GLY A 53 -11.10 4.40 -10.07
C GLY A 53 -10.94 5.88 -9.74
N GLY A 54 -12.07 6.58 -9.54
CA GLY A 54 -12.04 8.01 -9.27
C GLY A 54 -11.26 8.76 -10.34
N ARG A 55 -10.26 9.51 -9.90
CA ARG A 55 -9.40 10.31 -10.78
C ARG A 55 -8.29 9.51 -11.47
N ILE A 56 -8.13 8.23 -11.10
CA ILE A 56 -7.06 7.38 -11.64
C ILE A 56 -7.64 6.47 -12.72
N ARG A 57 -7.16 6.64 -13.94
CA ARG A 57 -7.57 5.83 -15.07
C ARG A 57 -6.86 4.48 -15.12
N ALA A 58 -5.60 4.45 -14.74
CA ALA A 58 -4.79 3.24 -14.66
C ALA A 58 -3.63 3.49 -13.72
N GLY A 59 -3.38 2.58 -12.80
CA GLY A 59 -2.27 2.67 -11.86
C GLY A 59 -1.65 1.32 -11.57
N HIS A 60 -0.42 1.35 -11.13
CA HIS A 60 0.34 0.17 -10.78
C HIS A 60 1.31 0.51 -9.64
N LEU A 61 1.39 -0.37 -8.67
CA LEU A 61 2.40 -0.27 -7.62
C LEU A 61 3.23 -1.55 -7.55
N ILE A 62 4.46 -1.38 -7.11
CA ILE A 62 5.36 -2.48 -6.79
C ILE A 62 6.07 -2.13 -5.47
N ALA A 63 6.21 -3.12 -4.60
CA ALA A 63 6.80 -2.91 -3.30
C ALA A 63 7.64 -4.10 -2.85
N LEU A 64 8.65 -3.81 -2.03
CA LEU A 64 9.39 -4.82 -1.31
C LEU A 64 8.83 -4.92 0.11
N VAL A 65 8.62 -6.14 0.58
CA VAL A 65 8.12 -6.43 1.93
C VAL A 65 9.31 -6.82 2.81
N ASP A 66 9.44 -6.19 3.96
CA ASP A 66 10.45 -6.59 4.94
C ASP A 66 9.88 -7.61 5.95
N GLU A 67 10.71 -8.02 6.89
CA GLU A 67 10.34 -9.04 7.88
C GLU A 67 9.22 -8.59 8.82
N GLN A 68 9.04 -7.30 9.01
CA GLN A 68 7.97 -6.74 9.83
C GLN A 68 6.69 -6.47 9.03
N GLY A 69 6.69 -6.76 7.73
CA GLY A 69 5.55 -6.51 6.86
C GLY A 69 5.48 -5.09 6.33
N ASN A 70 6.49 -4.27 6.56
CA ASN A 70 6.55 -2.93 5.99
C ASN A 70 6.77 -3.01 4.49
N LEU A 71 6.15 -2.09 3.76
CA LEU A 71 6.28 -2.01 2.31
C LEU A 71 7.09 -0.77 1.92
N ASP A 72 8.13 -1.00 1.12
CA ASP A 72 8.85 0.04 0.41
C ASP A 72 8.34 0.05 -1.02
N MET A 73 7.51 1.05 -1.36
CA MET A 73 6.66 1.02 -2.54
C MET A 73 7.01 2.13 -3.52
N ARG A 74 6.86 1.79 -4.80
CA ARG A 74 6.90 2.74 -5.90
C ARG A 74 5.59 2.61 -6.68
N TYR A 75 5.04 3.74 -7.12
CA TYR A 75 3.81 3.69 -7.90
C TYR A 75 3.84 4.71 -9.04
N HIS A 76 3.09 4.40 -10.08
CA HIS A 76 2.86 5.27 -11.21
C HIS A 76 1.43 5.09 -11.69
N GLN A 77 0.83 6.18 -12.16
CA GLN A 77 -0.56 6.16 -12.55
C GLN A 77 -0.86 7.25 -13.58
N VAL A 78 -1.91 7.01 -14.35
CA VAL A 78 -2.45 8.00 -15.28
C VAL A 78 -3.73 8.55 -14.67
N ASN A 79 -3.82 9.87 -14.53
CA ASN A 79 -4.99 10.51 -13.95
C ASN A 79 -6.01 10.92 -15.02
N ASP A 80 -7.12 11.51 -14.59
CA ASP A 80 -8.22 11.94 -15.45
C ASP A 80 -7.86 13.12 -16.38
N LYS A 81 -6.73 13.77 -16.10
CA LYS A 81 -6.19 14.82 -16.97
C LYS A 81 -5.24 14.28 -18.02
N GLY A 82 -5.01 12.97 -18.07
CA GLY A 82 -4.06 12.34 -18.99
C GLY A 82 -2.62 12.51 -18.60
N GLU A 83 -2.34 12.87 -17.34
CA GLU A 83 -0.98 13.03 -16.82
C GLU A 83 -0.51 11.74 -16.18
N ILE A 84 0.78 11.43 -16.37
CA ILE A 84 1.44 10.35 -15.62
C ILE A 84 2.03 10.95 -14.36
N THR A 85 1.58 10.44 -13.20
CA THR A 85 2.11 10.83 -11.91
C THR A 85 2.82 9.64 -11.28
N THR A 86 3.90 9.94 -10.55
CA THR A 86 4.74 8.92 -9.92
C THR A 86 4.99 9.26 -8.47
N GLY A 87 5.20 8.25 -7.64
CA GLY A 87 5.48 8.48 -6.24
C GLY A 87 6.15 7.31 -5.54
N ILE A 88 6.56 7.59 -4.32
CA ILE A 88 7.09 6.61 -3.39
C ILE A 88 6.19 6.57 -2.16
N CYS A 89 6.11 5.41 -1.53
CA CYS A 89 5.27 5.24 -0.34
C CYS A 89 5.94 4.26 0.62
N LYS A 90 5.87 4.58 1.90
CA LYS A 90 6.19 3.64 2.97
C LYS A 90 4.91 3.27 3.67
N SER A 91 4.57 1.99 3.63
CA SER A 91 3.37 1.45 4.29
C SER A 91 3.78 0.65 5.51
N THR A 92 3.18 0.95 6.64
CA THR A 92 3.44 0.25 7.90
C THR A 92 2.17 -0.47 8.33
N PRO A 93 2.20 -1.80 8.53
CA PRO A 93 1.02 -2.55 8.91
C PRO A 93 0.71 -2.41 10.40
N GLU A 94 -0.56 -2.39 10.71
CA GLU A 94 -1.09 -2.52 12.06
C GLU A 94 -2.07 -3.69 12.06
N GLN A 95 -1.86 -4.68 12.93
CA GLN A 95 -2.82 -5.75 13.08
C GLN A 95 -3.95 -5.32 14.01
N LEU A 96 -5.18 -5.44 13.50
CA LEU A 96 -6.37 -5.08 14.25
C LEU A 96 -6.85 -6.27 15.09
N PRO A 97 -7.67 -6.03 16.15
CA PRO A 97 -8.20 -7.11 16.98
C PRO A 97 -8.96 -8.19 16.21
N ASN A 98 -9.56 -7.84 15.07
CA ASN A 98 -10.29 -8.80 14.22
C ASN A 98 -9.39 -9.62 13.31
N GLY A 99 -8.05 -9.47 13.42
CA GLY A 99 -7.08 -10.17 12.59
C GLY A 99 -6.79 -9.52 11.26
N LYS A 100 -7.50 -8.46 10.90
CA LYS A 100 -7.30 -7.72 9.67
C LYS A 100 -6.14 -6.73 9.82
N ILE A 101 -5.68 -6.20 8.69
CA ILE A 101 -4.53 -5.30 8.66
C ILE A 101 -4.99 -3.92 8.24
N ARG A 102 -4.49 -2.90 8.95
CA ARG A 102 -4.59 -1.51 8.54
C ARG A 102 -3.21 -1.04 8.12
N MET A 103 -3.13 -0.40 6.96
CA MET A 103 -1.86 0.12 6.44
C MET A 103 -1.81 1.62 6.68
N HIS A 104 -0.76 2.05 7.39
CA HIS A 104 -0.45 3.47 7.60
C HIS A 104 0.55 3.87 6.53
N GLU A 105 0.15 4.77 5.64
CA GLU A 105 0.95 5.13 4.47
C GLU A 105 1.47 6.55 4.57
N LYS A 106 2.76 6.71 4.30
CA LYS A 106 3.40 8.02 4.08
C LYS A 106 3.94 8.02 2.68
N TRP A 107 3.44 8.93 1.85
CA TRP A 107 3.80 8.97 0.45
C TRP A 107 4.33 10.34 0.06
N GLN A 108 5.06 10.36 -1.03
CA GLN A 108 5.59 11.57 -1.63
C GLN A 108 5.50 11.44 -3.15
N TRP A 109 4.96 12.47 -3.79
CA TRP A 109 5.01 12.58 -5.24
C TRP A 109 6.45 12.75 -5.68
N THR A 110 6.85 12.03 -6.72
CA THR A 110 8.14 12.21 -7.41
C THR A 110 7.96 12.91 -8.74
N SER A 111 6.73 13.35 -9.03
CA SER A 111 6.36 14.18 -10.17
C SER A 111 5.59 15.40 -9.68
N GLY A 112 5.37 16.37 -10.56
CA GLY A 112 4.60 17.57 -10.22
C GLY A 112 5.28 18.39 -9.14
N ASP A 113 4.55 18.77 -8.11
CA ASP A 113 5.03 19.63 -7.02
C ASP A 113 5.86 18.89 -5.98
N GLN A 114 5.97 17.56 -6.09
CA GLN A 114 6.74 16.69 -5.19
C GLN A 114 6.27 16.78 -3.72
N SER A 115 5.01 17.10 -3.50
CA SER A 115 4.45 17.20 -2.16
C SER A 115 4.28 15.85 -1.48
N GLU A 116 4.17 15.86 -0.17
CA GLU A 116 4.00 14.69 0.67
C GLU A 116 2.57 14.59 1.18
N GLY A 117 2.17 13.38 1.56
CA GLY A 117 0.88 13.16 2.18
C GLY A 117 0.83 11.85 2.94
N GLU A 118 -0.34 11.58 3.50
CA GLU A 118 -0.61 10.37 4.26
C GLU A 118 -1.93 9.77 3.84
N SER A 119 -2.05 8.46 3.98
CA SER A 119 -3.29 7.75 3.76
C SER A 119 -3.39 6.56 4.72
N LEU A 120 -4.62 6.09 4.90
CA LEU A 120 -4.91 4.86 5.62
C LEU A 120 -5.65 3.92 4.69
N LEU A 121 -5.17 2.69 4.63
CA LEU A 121 -5.89 1.60 3.96
C LEU A 121 -6.26 0.57 4.99
N GLU A 122 -7.34 -0.15 4.75
CA GLU A 122 -7.74 -1.24 5.63
C GLU A 122 -8.12 -2.46 4.80
N GLU A 123 -7.76 -3.61 5.31
CA GLU A 123 -8.11 -4.89 4.67
C GLU A 123 -9.62 -5.10 4.73
N LEU A 124 -10.18 -5.44 3.56
CA LEU A 124 -11.61 -5.68 3.40
C LEU A 124 -12.03 -7.01 4.02
#